data_7d9f22058de18aa5d6f2b0bd4a1abfc4
#
_entry.id   7d9f22058de18aa5d6f2b0bd4a1abfc4
#
_cell.length_a   1.000
_cell.length_b   1.000
_cell.length_c   1.000
_cell.angle_alpha   90.00
_cell.angle_beta   90.00
_cell.angle_gamma   90.00
#
_symmetry.space_group_name_H-M   'P 1'
#
loop_
_entity.id
_entity.type
_entity.pdbx_description
1 polymer ?
#
loop_
_entity_poly.entity_id
_entity_poly.type
_entity_poly.pdbx_seq_one_letter_code
_entity_poly.pdbx_strand_id
1 'polypeptide(L)'
;MQIYKDMNIGTAKVLEDEMQGIKHYMLDIISPEERYSVSDFKKQAEECIEQILQKGKMPIICGGTGLYINSLIYGIEFANEEIDMKYREHLNEIAQNEGLENLYKKALEIDPEAANKISKNDQKRIIRILEIYHKTGKTKTQQDLESRKNEVKYDYKVFGINMDRQVLYDRINQRVDIM
;
A
#
# COMPACT_ATOMS: atom_id res chain seq x y z
N MET A 1 -4.89 -4.20 -7.48
CA MET A 1 -5.33 -5.36 -8.32
C MET A 1 -4.71 -5.28 -9.71
N GLN A 2 -4.48 -4.10 -10.28
CA GLN A 2 -3.96 -3.91 -11.65
C GLN A 2 -2.56 -4.51 -11.90
N ILE A 3 -1.74 -4.63 -10.85
CA ILE A 3 -0.38 -5.19 -10.91
C ILE A 3 -0.34 -6.72 -11.14
N TYR A 4 -1.42 -7.44 -10.82
CA TYR A 4 -1.46 -8.89 -10.90
C TYR A 4 -1.83 -9.37 -12.31
N LYS A 5 -1.04 -10.30 -12.85
CA LYS A 5 -1.31 -10.98 -14.11
C LYS A 5 -2.63 -11.73 -14.05
N ASP A 6 -3.31 -11.84 -15.17
CA ASP A 6 -4.53 -12.65 -15.38
C ASP A 6 -5.74 -12.26 -14.53
N MET A 7 -5.64 -11.21 -13.70
CA MET A 7 -6.77 -10.65 -12.95
C MET A 7 -7.48 -9.57 -13.77
N ASN A 8 -8.16 -9.95 -14.83
CA ASN A 8 -8.80 -9.02 -15.77
C ASN A 8 -10.30 -8.86 -15.50
N ILE A 9 -10.99 -9.91 -15.06
CA ILE A 9 -12.43 -9.91 -14.77
C ILE A 9 -12.67 -9.32 -13.39
N GLY A 10 -13.64 -8.42 -13.26
CA GLY A 10 -13.99 -7.78 -11.98
C GLY A 10 -12.98 -6.76 -11.45
N THR A 11 -11.96 -6.41 -12.22
CA THR A 11 -10.92 -5.44 -11.82
C THR A 11 -10.92 -4.17 -12.67
N ALA A 12 -11.70 -4.16 -13.76
CA ALA A 12 -11.68 -3.11 -14.79
C ALA A 12 -10.25 -2.76 -15.23
N LYS A 13 -9.42 -3.78 -15.47
CA LYS A 13 -8.08 -3.58 -16.01
C LYS A 13 -8.20 -3.00 -17.41
N VAL A 14 -7.42 -1.95 -17.70
CA VAL A 14 -7.39 -1.33 -19.00
C VAL A 14 -6.90 -2.30 -20.06
N LEU A 15 -7.62 -2.42 -21.15
CA LEU A 15 -7.28 -3.26 -22.29
C LEU A 15 -6.36 -2.49 -23.26
N GLU A 16 -5.66 -3.21 -24.12
CA GLU A 16 -4.67 -2.62 -25.04
C GLU A 16 -5.26 -1.58 -26.00
N ASP A 17 -6.46 -1.82 -26.50
CA ASP A 17 -7.24 -0.91 -27.34
C ASP A 17 -7.70 0.36 -26.59
N GLU A 18 -7.97 0.24 -25.29
CA GLU A 18 -8.33 1.36 -24.43
C GLU A 18 -7.12 2.25 -24.07
N MET A 19 -5.90 1.73 -24.18
CA MET A 19 -4.66 2.48 -23.89
C MET A 19 -4.34 3.58 -24.93
N GLN A 20 -5.00 3.57 -26.08
CA GLN A 20 -4.86 4.61 -27.12
C GLN A 20 -3.40 4.86 -27.55
N GLY A 21 -2.57 3.82 -27.58
CA GLY A 21 -1.16 3.91 -27.91
C GLY A 21 -0.27 4.54 -26.83
N ILE A 22 -0.81 4.87 -25.66
CA ILE A 22 -0.05 5.36 -24.51
C ILE A 22 0.44 4.17 -23.71
N LYS A 23 1.75 4.08 -23.51
CA LYS A 23 2.31 2.98 -22.72
C LYS A 23 1.90 3.11 -21.23
N HIS A 24 1.24 2.09 -20.74
CA HIS A 24 0.94 1.92 -19.32
C HIS A 24 2.03 1.08 -18.65
N TYR A 25 2.43 1.50 -17.47
CA TYR A 25 3.40 0.81 -16.63
C TYR A 25 2.71 0.26 -15.38
N MET A 26 3.34 -0.67 -14.69
CA MET A 26 2.84 -1.26 -13.45
C MET A 26 1.50 -2.03 -13.63
N LEU A 27 1.24 -2.54 -14.81
CA LEU A 27 0.16 -3.48 -15.12
C LEU A 27 0.76 -4.87 -15.35
N ASP A 28 0.09 -5.92 -14.88
CA ASP A 28 0.47 -7.33 -15.11
C ASP A 28 1.95 -7.66 -14.81
N ILE A 29 2.49 -7.09 -13.75
CA ILE A 29 3.92 -7.21 -13.42
C ILE A 29 4.25 -8.40 -12.52
N ILE A 30 3.25 -8.96 -11.81
CA ILE A 30 3.50 -10.02 -10.83
C ILE A 30 2.39 -11.09 -10.86
N SER A 31 2.73 -12.34 -10.52
CA SER A 31 1.74 -13.39 -10.31
C SER A 31 0.93 -13.15 -9.03
N PRO A 32 -0.38 -13.50 -9.01
CA PRO A 32 -1.18 -13.42 -7.78
C PRO A 32 -0.64 -14.26 -6.61
N GLU A 33 0.16 -15.28 -6.89
CA GLU A 33 0.79 -16.15 -5.88
C GLU A 33 2.02 -15.51 -5.23
N GLU A 34 2.61 -14.52 -5.88
CA GLU A 34 3.79 -13.82 -5.40
C GLU A 34 3.42 -12.71 -4.42
N ARG A 35 4.30 -12.47 -3.44
CA ARG A 35 4.14 -11.36 -2.52
C ARG A 35 4.57 -10.07 -3.18
N TYR A 36 3.81 -9.02 -2.94
CA TYR A 36 4.13 -7.68 -3.42
C TYR A 36 3.85 -6.64 -2.34
N SER A 37 4.86 -5.92 -1.96
CA SER A 37 4.80 -4.91 -0.92
C SER A 37 4.76 -3.49 -1.49
N VAL A 38 4.48 -2.51 -0.62
CA VAL A 38 4.58 -1.10 -0.99
C VAL A 38 6.03 -0.68 -1.28
N SER A 39 7.00 -1.35 -0.69
CA SER A 39 8.44 -1.15 -0.97
C SER A 39 8.78 -1.55 -2.40
N ASP A 40 8.28 -2.74 -2.84
CA ASP A 40 8.47 -3.21 -4.21
C ASP A 40 7.80 -2.26 -5.20
N PHE A 41 6.58 -1.82 -4.88
CA PHE A 41 5.87 -0.82 -5.69
C PHE A 41 6.67 0.46 -5.84
N LYS A 42 7.14 1.05 -4.73
CA LYS A 42 7.90 2.30 -4.77
C LYS A 42 9.12 2.18 -5.66
N LYS A 43 9.94 1.13 -5.45
CA LYS A 43 11.14 0.88 -6.25
C LYS A 43 10.83 0.78 -7.74
N GLN A 44 9.89 -0.07 -8.12
CA GLN A 44 9.55 -0.28 -9.54
C GLN A 44 8.88 0.94 -10.16
N ALA A 45 8.04 1.66 -9.41
CA ALA A 45 7.43 2.89 -9.90
C ALA A 45 8.48 3.99 -10.15
N GLU A 46 9.46 4.15 -9.27
CA GLU A 46 10.58 5.08 -9.46
C GLU A 46 11.43 4.70 -10.68
N GLU A 47 11.70 3.42 -10.90
CA GLU A 47 12.38 2.94 -12.11
C GLU A 47 11.59 3.28 -13.39
N CYS A 48 10.26 3.13 -13.36
CA CYS A 48 9.40 3.51 -14.47
C CYS A 48 9.40 5.02 -14.71
N ILE A 49 9.34 5.83 -13.65
CA ILE A 49 9.40 7.30 -13.73
C ILE A 49 10.71 7.72 -14.40
N GLU A 50 11.85 7.19 -13.96
CA GLU A 50 13.16 7.50 -14.56
C GLU A 50 13.22 7.14 -16.05
N GLN A 51 12.71 5.96 -16.42
CA GLN A 51 12.65 5.56 -17.83
C GLN A 51 11.81 6.50 -18.70
N ILE A 52 10.74 7.07 -18.15
CA ILE A 52 9.87 8.01 -18.86
C ILE A 52 10.57 9.37 -19.00
N LEU A 53 11.20 9.85 -17.93
CA LEU A 53 11.94 11.12 -17.93
C LEU A 53 13.13 11.08 -18.87
N GLN A 54 13.90 9.98 -18.93
CA GLN A 54 15.00 9.79 -19.86
C GLN A 54 14.57 9.87 -21.33
N LYS A 55 13.30 9.57 -21.62
CA LYS A 55 12.71 9.74 -22.97
C LYS A 55 12.20 11.16 -23.25
N GLY A 56 12.45 12.11 -22.34
CA GLY A 56 11.93 13.48 -22.44
C GLY A 56 10.40 13.58 -22.30
N LYS A 57 9.78 12.57 -21.65
CA LYS A 57 8.32 12.52 -21.47
C LYS A 57 7.96 12.77 -20.00
N MET A 58 6.73 13.25 -19.78
CA MET A 58 6.21 13.49 -18.45
C MET A 58 5.53 12.21 -17.93
N PRO A 59 5.96 11.67 -16.76
CA PRO A 59 5.26 10.57 -16.12
C PRO A 59 3.96 11.05 -15.47
N ILE A 60 2.88 10.30 -15.69
CA ILE A 60 1.59 10.53 -15.05
C ILE A 60 1.27 9.32 -14.19
N ILE A 61 1.06 9.55 -12.89
CA ILE A 61 0.65 8.52 -11.93
C ILE A 61 -0.85 8.62 -11.75
N CYS A 62 -1.57 7.56 -12.09
CA CYS A 62 -3.02 7.49 -11.97
C CYS A 62 -3.43 6.33 -11.07
N GLY A 63 -4.25 6.59 -10.06
CA GLY A 63 -4.74 5.54 -9.18
C GLY A 63 -5.30 6.07 -7.86
N GLY A 64 -5.73 5.14 -6.99
CA GLY A 64 -6.40 5.45 -5.73
C GLY A 64 -5.85 4.68 -4.52
N THR A 65 -4.79 3.87 -4.67
CA THR A 65 -4.15 3.18 -3.54
C THR A 65 -3.31 4.17 -2.73
N GLY A 66 -3.92 4.77 -1.69
CA GLY A 66 -3.32 5.86 -0.93
C GLY A 66 -1.93 5.55 -0.40
N LEU A 67 -1.69 4.33 0.10
CA LEU A 67 -0.37 3.94 0.59
C LEU A 67 0.70 3.98 -0.51
N TYR A 68 0.36 3.56 -1.74
CA TYR A 68 1.27 3.59 -2.88
C TYR A 68 1.59 5.02 -3.30
N ILE A 69 0.56 5.84 -3.47
CA ILE A 69 0.72 7.25 -3.83
C ILE A 69 1.54 7.99 -2.77
N ASN A 70 1.19 7.80 -1.48
CA ASN A 70 1.91 8.45 -0.37
C ASN A 70 3.38 8.02 -0.30
N SER A 71 3.71 6.78 -0.65
CA SER A 71 5.10 6.31 -0.66
C SER A 71 5.97 7.10 -1.63
N LEU A 72 5.41 7.54 -2.75
CA LEU A 72 6.10 8.35 -3.74
C LEU A 72 6.14 9.84 -3.35
N ILE A 73 4.95 10.43 -3.11
CA ILE A 73 4.85 11.89 -2.89
C ILE A 73 5.47 12.38 -1.58
N TYR A 74 5.59 11.51 -0.58
CA TYR A 74 6.23 11.84 0.70
C TYR A 74 7.61 11.17 0.87
N GLY A 75 8.12 10.52 -0.16
CA GLY A 75 9.44 9.89 -0.12
C GLY A 75 9.58 8.82 0.97
N ILE A 76 8.46 8.17 1.38
CA ILE A 76 8.47 7.22 2.50
C ILE A 76 9.41 6.06 2.19
N GLU A 77 10.40 5.83 3.04
CA GLU A 77 11.24 4.64 2.96
C GLU A 77 10.70 3.53 3.83
N PHE A 78 10.59 2.38 3.23
CA PHE A 78 10.19 1.16 3.93
C PHE A 78 11.45 0.35 4.23
N ALA A 79 11.63 0.00 5.48
CA ALA A 79 12.71 -0.93 5.83
C ALA A 79 12.46 -2.26 5.08
N ASN A 80 13.48 -2.74 4.38
CA ASN A 80 13.47 -4.04 3.70
C ASN A 80 13.56 -5.15 4.76
N GLU A 81 12.55 -5.24 5.61
CA GLU A 81 12.51 -6.21 6.68
C GLU A 81 11.82 -7.48 6.18
N GLU A 82 12.57 -8.55 6.13
CA GLU A 82 11.96 -9.88 6.02
C GLU A 82 11.02 -10.09 7.20
N ILE A 83 9.79 -10.48 6.91
CA ILE A 83 8.78 -10.76 7.92
C ILE A 83 9.19 -12.04 8.66
N ASP A 84 9.27 -11.98 9.98
CA ASP A 84 9.39 -13.18 10.79
C ASP A 84 8.06 -13.95 10.78
N MET A 85 7.97 -14.93 9.88
CA MET A 85 6.75 -15.71 9.69
C MET A 85 6.40 -16.53 10.93
N LYS A 86 7.39 -17.04 11.66
CA LYS A 86 7.15 -17.84 12.89
C LYS A 86 6.55 -16.97 13.99
N TYR A 87 7.08 -15.77 14.16
CA TYR A 87 6.54 -14.84 15.14
C TYR A 87 5.12 -14.39 14.77
N ARG A 88 4.87 -14.14 13.48
CA ARG A 88 3.53 -13.82 12.98
C ARG A 88 2.53 -14.95 13.20
N GLU A 89 2.90 -16.18 12.90
CA GLU A 89 2.07 -17.36 13.13
C GLU A 89 1.75 -17.51 14.61
N HIS A 90 2.73 -17.38 15.48
CA HIS A 90 2.53 -17.39 16.93
C HIS A 90 1.54 -16.30 17.40
N LEU A 91 1.65 -15.08 16.91
CA LEU A 91 0.70 -14.01 17.26
C LEU A 91 -0.71 -14.30 16.72
N ASN A 92 -0.82 -14.92 15.54
CA ASN A 92 -2.12 -15.34 15.00
C ASN A 92 -2.75 -16.46 15.86
N GLU A 93 -1.98 -17.40 16.33
CA GLU A 93 -2.44 -18.46 17.26
C GLU A 93 -2.95 -17.87 18.58
N ILE A 94 -2.23 -16.92 19.16
CA ILE A 94 -2.69 -16.18 20.35
C ILE A 94 -4.02 -15.48 20.06
N ALA A 95 -4.13 -14.79 18.92
CA ALA A 95 -5.35 -14.09 18.54
C ALA A 95 -6.56 -15.02 18.39
N GLN A 96 -6.35 -16.25 17.88
CA GLN A 96 -7.40 -17.25 17.70
C GLN A 96 -7.81 -17.91 19.03
N ASN A 97 -6.85 -18.22 19.90
CA ASN A 97 -7.08 -18.98 21.11
C ASN A 97 -7.49 -18.12 22.32
N GLU A 98 -6.90 -16.93 22.44
CA GLU A 98 -7.06 -16.03 23.59
C GLU A 98 -7.80 -14.74 23.26
N GLY A 99 -8.04 -14.47 21.98
CA GLY A 99 -8.66 -13.24 21.49
C GLY A 99 -7.66 -12.09 21.29
N LEU A 100 -8.14 -11.02 20.67
CA LEU A 100 -7.31 -9.86 20.30
C LEU A 100 -7.00 -8.91 21.45
N GLU A 101 -7.76 -8.99 22.54
CA GLU A 101 -7.67 -7.99 23.61
C GLU A 101 -6.29 -7.97 24.28
N ASN A 102 -5.69 -9.14 24.50
CA ASN A 102 -4.36 -9.25 25.11
C ASN A 102 -3.28 -8.71 24.17
N LEU A 103 -3.36 -8.99 22.88
CA LEU A 103 -2.43 -8.45 21.88
C LEU A 103 -2.57 -6.93 21.74
N TYR A 104 -3.80 -6.42 21.79
CA TYR A 104 -4.05 -4.98 21.74
C TYR A 104 -3.49 -4.26 22.98
N LYS A 105 -3.64 -4.84 24.19
CA LYS A 105 -3.03 -4.29 25.41
C LYS A 105 -1.50 -4.23 25.28
N LYS A 106 -0.86 -5.30 24.80
CA LYS A 106 0.59 -5.30 24.54
C LYS A 106 1.00 -4.23 23.51
N ALA A 107 0.21 -4.05 22.46
CA ALA A 107 0.47 -2.99 21.48
C ALA A 107 0.33 -1.59 22.08
N LEU A 108 -0.63 -1.37 22.99
CA LEU A 108 -0.78 -0.12 23.74
C LEU A 108 0.40 0.15 24.70
N GLU A 109 0.94 -0.87 25.33
CA GLU A 109 2.13 -0.72 26.20
C GLU A 109 3.38 -0.36 25.41
N ILE A 110 3.54 -0.94 24.22
CA ILE A 110 4.72 -0.73 23.35
C ILE A 110 4.63 0.60 22.59
N ASP A 111 3.49 0.85 21.96
CA ASP A 111 3.28 2.03 21.08
C ASP A 111 1.84 2.56 21.26
N PRO A 112 1.60 3.35 22.32
CA PRO A 112 0.28 3.91 22.58
C PRO A 112 -0.23 4.78 21.43
N GLU A 113 0.67 5.50 20.76
CA GLU A 113 0.28 6.40 19.66
C GLU A 113 -0.20 5.63 18.44
N ALA A 114 0.49 4.58 18.01
CA ALA A 114 0.06 3.74 16.89
C ALA A 114 -1.19 2.92 17.26
N ALA A 115 -1.24 2.35 18.47
CA ALA A 115 -2.36 1.52 18.90
C ALA A 115 -3.67 2.30 19.02
N ASN A 116 -3.65 3.54 19.51
CA ASN A 116 -4.84 4.38 19.59
C ASN A 116 -5.39 4.83 18.22
N LYS A 117 -4.60 4.75 17.17
CA LYS A 117 -5.02 5.10 15.79
C LYS A 117 -5.72 3.95 15.05
N ILE A 118 -5.75 2.76 15.63
CA ILE A 118 -6.32 1.56 15.01
C ILE A 118 -7.49 1.01 15.82
N SER A 119 -8.39 0.27 15.15
CA SER A 119 -9.44 -0.46 15.85
C SER A 119 -8.84 -1.61 16.66
N LYS A 120 -9.34 -1.82 17.88
CA LYS A 120 -9.00 -2.99 18.72
C LYS A 120 -9.35 -4.34 18.08
N ASN A 121 -10.16 -4.32 17.02
CA ASN A 121 -10.55 -5.51 16.27
C ASN A 121 -9.71 -5.68 14.97
N ASP A 122 -8.76 -4.78 14.71
CA ASP A 122 -7.88 -4.86 13.52
C ASP A 122 -6.65 -5.72 13.83
N GLN A 123 -6.84 -7.05 13.77
CA GLN A 123 -5.79 -8.04 14.04
C GLN A 123 -4.52 -7.77 13.25
N LYS A 124 -4.65 -7.46 11.95
CA LYS A 124 -3.49 -7.27 11.07
C LYS A 124 -2.62 -6.09 11.51
N ARG A 125 -3.25 -4.98 11.90
CA ARG A 125 -2.52 -3.79 12.34
C ARG A 125 -1.95 -3.94 13.75
N ILE A 126 -2.66 -4.62 14.65
CA ILE A 126 -2.16 -4.95 15.99
C ILE A 126 -0.90 -5.81 15.88
N ILE A 127 -0.96 -6.90 15.11
CA ILE A 127 0.18 -7.79 14.89
C ILE A 127 1.34 -7.01 14.26
N ARG A 128 1.09 -6.11 13.31
CA ARG A 128 2.16 -5.32 12.68
C ARG A 128 2.90 -4.42 13.66
N ILE A 129 2.24 -3.83 14.66
CA ILE A 129 2.90 -3.04 15.70
C ILE A 129 3.86 -3.93 16.51
N LEU A 130 3.41 -5.12 16.90
CA LEU A 130 4.20 -6.06 17.68
C LEU A 130 5.39 -6.63 16.89
N GLU A 131 5.20 -6.94 15.61
CA GLU A 131 6.26 -7.42 14.72
C GLU A 131 7.39 -6.41 14.55
N ILE A 132 7.04 -5.14 14.32
CA ILE A 132 8.02 -4.07 14.17
C ILE A 132 8.88 -3.98 15.44
N TYR A 133 8.24 -3.93 16.59
CA TYR A 133 8.96 -3.83 17.85
C TYR A 133 9.82 -5.06 18.14
N HIS A 134 9.28 -6.26 17.92
CA HIS A 134 10.01 -7.52 18.10
C HIS A 134 11.29 -7.56 17.25
N LYS A 135 11.21 -7.12 16.01
CA LYS A 135 12.33 -7.21 15.08
C LYS A 135 13.35 -6.10 15.26
N THR A 136 12.90 -4.88 15.54
CA THR A 136 13.77 -3.68 15.45
C THR A 136 14.08 -3.05 16.81
N GLY A 137 13.32 -3.40 17.86
CA GLY A 137 13.34 -2.71 19.13
C GLY A 137 12.77 -1.27 19.06
N LYS A 138 12.30 -0.81 17.89
CA LYS A 138 11.69 0.51 17.70
C LYS A 138 10.17 0.39 17.67
N THR A 139 9.47 1.43 18.12
CA THR A 139 8.02 1.50 17.94
C THR A 139 7.67 1.79 16.48
N LYS A 140 6.45 1.41 16.07
CA LYS A 140 5.93 1.75 14.73
C LYS A 140 5.90 3.25 14.53
N THR A 141 5.52 4.02 15.54
CA THR A 141 5.53 5.49 15.51
C THR A 141 6.92 6.04 15.23
N GLN A 142 7.96 5.52 15.89
CA GLN A 142 9.35 5.90 15.63
C GLN A 142 9.77 5.56 14.19
N GLN A 143 9.45 4.36 13.72
CA GLN A 143 9.76 3.93 12.37
C GLN A 143 9.05 4.81 11.32
N ASP A 144 7.79 5.14 11.53
CA ASP A 144 7.02 6.02 10.65
C ASP A 144 7.61 7.45 10.59
N LEU A 145 8.11 7.96 11.70
CA LEU A 145 8.78 9.26 11.76
C LEU A 145 10.14 9.24 11.03
N GLU A 146 10.92 8.19 11.24
CA GLU A 146 12.20 8.01 10.56
C GLU A 146 12.04 7.84 9.04
N SER A 147 11.03 7.11 8.61
CA SER A 147 10.75 6.83 7.19
C SER A 147 10.40 8.07 6.37
N ARG A 148 10.02 9.17 7.02
CA ARG A 148 9.61 10.44 6.37
C ARG A 148 10.70 11.50 6.37
N LYS A 149 11.90 11.19 6.82
CA LYS A 149 13.02 12.16 6.91
C LYS A 149 13.73 12.39 5.59
N ASN A 150 13.47 11.56 4.59
CA ASN A 150 14.16 11.63 3.32
C ASN A 150 13.56 12.71 2.42
N GLU A 151 14.40 13.29 1.60
CA GLU A 151 13.97 14.25 0.60
C GLU A 151 13.08 13.57 -0.45
N VAL A 152 12.05 14.30 -0.88
CA VAL A 152 11.18 13.85 -1.97
C VAL A 152 11.96 13.96 -3.28
N LYS A 153 12.04 12.85 -4.01
CA LYS A 153 12.90 12.73 -5.20
C LYS A 153 12.44 13.59 -6.39
N TYR A 154 11.14 13.87 -6.49
CA TYR A 154 10.54 14.56 -7.63
C TYR A 154 9.62 15.68 -7.17
N ASP A 155 9.46 16.71 -8.02
CA ASP A 155 8.44 17.75 -7.83
C ASP A 155 7.09 17.25 -8.35
N TYR A 156 6.21 16.81 -7.45
CA TYR A 156 4.90 16.27 -7.79
C TYR A 156 3.84 17.36 -7.89
N LYS A 157 3.08 17.37 -8.97
CA LYS A 157 1.81 18.11 -9.06
C LYS A 157 0.65 17.14 -8.82
N VAL A 158 -0.08 17.35 -7.73
CA VAL A 158 -1.14 16.44 -7.29
C VAL A 158 -2.50 17.02 -7.63
N PHE A 159 -3.31 16.23 -8.33
CA PHE A 159 -4.69 16.57 -8.69
C PHE A 159 -5.64 15.59 -8.02
N GLY A 160 -6.61 16.10 -7.26
CA GLY A 160 -7.68 15.30 -6.68
C GLY A 160 -8.97 15.47 -7.48
N ILE A 161 -9.57 14.35 -7.89
CA ILE A 161 -10.89 14.36 -8.52
C ILE A 161 -11.94 14.23 -7.43
N ASN A 162 -12.84 15.19 -7.36
CA ASN A 162 -13.97 15.19 -6.45
C ASN A 162 -15.28 15.35 -7.24
N MET A 163 -16.35 14.73 -6.77
CA MET A 163 -17.68 14.85 -7.36
C MET A 163 -18.75 14.69 -6.30
N ASP A 164 -19.99 15.06 -6.62
CA ASP A 164 -21.15 14.80 -5.77
C ASP A 164 -21.26 13.32 -5.43
N ARG A 165 -21.63 13.02 -4.19
CA ARG A 165 -21.67 11.66 -3.66
C ARG A 165 -22.65 10.75 -4.40
N GLN A 166 -23.81 11.28 -4.79
CA GLN A 166 -24.80 10.51 -5.54
C GLN A 166 -24.28 10.16 -6.93
N VAL A 167 -23.70 11.13 -7.62
CA VAL A 167 -23.06 10.93 -8.94
C VAL A 167 -21.94 9.89 -8.86
N LEU A 168 -21.16 9.90 -7.77
CA LEU A 168 -20.11 8.90 -7.56
C LEU A 168 -20.70 7.50 -7.41
N TYR A 169 -21.75 7.34 -6.62
CA TYR A 169 -22.39 6.04 -6.43
C TYR A 169 -23.01 5.52 -7.73
N ASP A 170 -23.66 6.36 -8.50
CA ASP A 170 -24.24 5.97 -9.79
C ASP A 170 -23.17 5.48 -10.75
N ARG A 171 -22.01 6.16 -10.81
CA ARG A 171 -20.87 5.73 -11.61
C ARG A 171 -20.24 4.41 -11.11
N ILE A 172 -20.14 4.22 -9.80
CA ILE A 172 -19.63 2.97 -9.22
C ILE A 172 -20.56 1.82 -9.60
N ASN A 173 -21.87 1.99 -9.46
CA ASN A 173 -22.85 0.96 -9.79
C ASN A 173 -22.79 0.61 -11.28
N GLN A 174 -22.83 1.59 -12.18
CA GLN A 174 -22.67 1.37 -13.62
C GLN A 174 -21.38 0.62 -13.96
N ARG A 175 -20.27 0.98 -13.30
CA ARG A 175 -19.00 0.30 -13.52
C ARG A 175 -19.03 -1.14 -13.05
N VAL A 176 -19.66 -1.43 -11.91
CA VAL A 176 -19.81 -2.81 -11.40
C VAL A 176 -20.65 -3.65 -12.35
N ASP A 177 -21.72 -3.09 -12.93
CA ASP A 177 -22.60 -3.78 -13.88
C ASP A 177 -21.87 -4.14 -15.20
N ILE A 178 -20.86 -3.35 -15.60
CA ILE A 178 -20.04 -3.57 -16.80
C ILE A 178 -18.92 -4.57 -16.54
N MET A 179 -18.43 -4.69 -15.30
CA MET A 179 -17.29 -5.56 -14.91
C MET A 179 -17.68 -7.03 -14.83
#